data_9d04b43d5ae4fae8ca9c54f9242024fa
#
_entry.id   9d04b43d5ae4fae8ca9c54f9242024fa
#
_cell.length_a   1.000
_cell.length_b   1.000
_cell.length_c   1.000
_cell.angle_alpha   90.00
_cell.angle_beta   90.00
_cell.angle_gamma   90.00
#
_symmetry.space_group_name_H-M   'P 1'
#
loop_
_entity.id
_entity.type
_entity.pdbx_description
1 polymer ?
#
loop_
_entity_poly.entity_id
_entity_poly.type
_entity_poly.pdbx_seq_one_letter_code
_entity_poly.pdbx_strand_id
1 'polypeptide(L)'
;GLVAWLERPKNPTAGGWKVRVADQEINGIHGLLKGDVDGDGKVDLLANSAQPVGAFPNSGAWLKVPKKPRKAKSWERHIFARNDAPGLSHYLGIGDVNGDGRADIAMGAKGGPSDASGMGEWFYWWEASNDPPKPFTRHKLPGKHPGATCIQQAEGNGDGKVDFIATRGHGLGVIWFEAPTWKVHDINPDLEFPHCLQVVDMDEDGDIDAATCAYGSQIAAWFENDGKGNFKTHIVAKEQ
;
A
#
# COMPACT_ATOMS: atom_id res chain seq x y z
N GLY A 1 17.85 -0.41 -7.28
CA GLY A 1 17.13 -0.82 -6.09
C GLY A 1 17.56 -2.20 -5.61
N LEU A 2 17.14 -2.55 -4.42
CA LEU A 2 17.43 -3.85 -3.79
C LEU A 2 16.24 -4.27 -2.94
N VAL A 3 15.65 -5.43 -3.22
CA VAL A 3 14.78 -6.15 -2.29
C VAL A 3 15.60 -7.25 -1.64
N ALA A 4 15.69 -7.23 -0.33
CA ALA A 4 16.48 -8.18 0.43
C ALA A 4 15.73 -8.62 1.70
N TRP A 5 16.11 -9.79 2.22
CA TRP A 5 15.61 -10.30 3.50
C TRP A 5 16.75 -10.69 4.42
N LEU A 6 16.49 -10.64 5.70
CA LEU A 6 17.45 -10.99 6.73
C LEU A 6 17.22 -12.44 7.18
N GLU A 7 18.18 -13.31 6.90
CA GLU A 7 18.15 -14.67 7.40
C GLU A 7 18.45 -14.67 8.90
N ARG A 8 17.46 -15.13 9.68
CA ARG A 8 17.55 -15.18 11.14
C ARG A 8 18.57 -16.22 11.59
N PRO A 9 19.55 -15.88 12.45
CA PRO A 9 20.46 -16.82 13.09
C PRO A 9 19.75 -17.63 14.18
N LYS A 10 20.42 -18.66 14.71
CA LYS A 10 19.88 -19.45 15.85
C LYS A 10 19.61 -18.57 17.06
N ASN A 11 20.55 -17.68 17.40
CA ASN A 11 20.37 -16.67 18.44
C ASN A 11 20.28 -15.27 17.80
N PRO A 12 19.07 -14.69 17.67
CA PRO A 12 18.89 -13.41 16.99
C PRO A 12 19.46 -12.20 17.75
N THR A 13 19.64 -12.32 19.08
CA THR A 13 20.20 -11.25 19.93
C THR A 13 21.73 -11.22 19.92
N ALA A 14 22.38 -12.30 19.50
CA ALA A 14 23.84 -12.40 19.41
C ALA A 14 24.39 -11.91 18.05
N GLY A 15 23.54 -11.38 17.17
CA GLY A 15 23.94 -10.99 15.82
C GLY A 15 24.03 -12.16 14.84
N GLY A 16 24.84 -12.01 13.78
CA GLY A 16 25.02 -13.07 12.78
C GLY A 16 23.91 -13.17 11.74
N TRP A 17 23.10 -12.11 11.57
CA TRP A 17 22.10 -11.98 10.51
C TRP A 17 22.79 -11.93 9.14
N LYS A 18 22.23 -12.65 8.18
CA LYS A 18 22.73 -12.67 6.80
C LYS A 18 21.75 -11.96 5.88
N VAL A 19 22.27 -11.01 5.13
CA VAL A 19 21.50 -10.35 4.06
C VAL A 19 21.41 -11.32 2.87
N ARG A 20 20.19 -11.55 2.40
CA ARG A 20 19.88 -12.34 1.21
C ARG A 20 19.12 -11.48 0.22
N VAL A 21 19.56 -11.46 -1.01
CA VAL A 21 18.93 -10.68 -2.07
C VAL A 21 17.77 -11.46 -2.69
N ALA A 22 16.61 -10.81 -2.78
CA ALA A 22 15.46 -11.32 -3.53
C ALA A 22 15.42 -10.75 -4.95
N ASP A 23 15.63 -9.43 -5.10
CA ASP A 23 15.65 -8.73 -6.39
C ASP A 23 16.63 -7.56 -6.39
N GLN A 24 17.24 -7.25 -7.56
CA GLN A 24 18.20 -6.15 -7.74
C GLN A 24 17.81 -5.18 -8.87
N GLU A 25 16.69 -5.37 -9.54
CA GLU A 25 16.34 -4.62 -10.74
C GLU A 25 15.18 -3.64 -10.53
N ILE A 26 14.42 -3.79 -9.45
CA ILE A 26 13.36 -2.84 -9.08
C ILE A 26 14.03 -1.59 -8.47
N ASN A 27 13.80 -0.42 -9.06
CA ASN A 27 14.42 0.84 -8.65
C ASN A 27 13.45 1.79 -7.98
N GLY A 28 13.96 2.62 -7.03
CA GLY A 28 13.15 3.62 -6.36
C GLY A 28 11.99 3.03 -5.57
N ILE A 29 12.26 1.93 -4.86
CA ILE A 29 11.25 1.25 -4.05
C ILE A 29 10.84 2.17 -2.90
N HIS A 30 9.55 2.46 -2.80
CA HIS A 30 8.95 3.19 -1.70
C HIS A 30 8.06 2.31 -0.83
N GLY A 31 7.35 1.38 -1.44
CA GLY A 31 6.50 0.42 -0.75
C GLY A 31 7.07 -0.99 -0.81
N LEU A 32 7.03 -1.71 0.30
CA LEU A 32 7.28 -3.14 0.40
C LEU A 32 6.19 -3.75 1.28
N LEU A 33 5.46 -4.70 0.74
CA LEU A 33 4.34 -5.34 1.41
C LEU A 33 4.45 -6.86 1.25
N LYS A 34 3.79 -7.61 2.11
CA LYS A 34 3.67 -9.06 2.02
C LYS A 34 2.21 -9.45 1.83
N GLY A 35 1.95 -10.48 1.04
CA GLY A 35 0.63 -11.06 0.84
C GLY A 35 0.69 -12.29 -0.06
N ASP A 36 -0.37 -13.06 -0.10
CA ASP A 36 -0.53 -14.16 -1.05
C ASP A 36 -1.14 -13.58 -2.33
N VAL A 37 -0.30 -13.33 -3.33
CA VAL A 37 -0.72 -12.64 -4.57
C VAL A 37 -1.29 -13.61 -5.60
N ASP A 38 -0.76 -14.83 -5.65
CA ASP A 38 -1.18 -15.83 -6.64
C ASP A 38 -2.16 -16.88 -6.09
N GLY A 39 -2.59 -16.74 -4.83
CA GLY A 39 -3.58 -17.61 -4.21
C GLY A 39 -3.05 -19.02 -3.88
N ASP A 40 -1.73 -19.20 -3.79
CA ASP A 40 -1.12 -20.52 -3.50
C ASP A 40 -1.04 -20.84 -1.99
N GLY A 41 -1.57 -19.97 -1.13
CA GLY A 41 -1.59 -20.10 0.32
C GLY A 41 -0.26 -19.71 0.98
N LYS A 42 0.67 -19.09 0.25
CA LYS A 42 1.97 -18.66 0.76
C LYS A 42 2.17 -17.16 0.57
N VAL A 43 3.05 -16.64 1.39
CA VAL A 43 3.39 -15.22 1.33
C VAL A 43 4.33 -14.95 0.15
N ASP A 44 3.99 -13.91 -0.62
CA ASP A 44 4.85 -13.24 -1.60
C ASP A 44 5.27 -11.86 -1.09
N LEU A 45 6.18 -11.20 -1.81
CA LEU A 45 6.57 -9.83 -1.55
C LEU A 45 6.12 -8.92 -2.69
N LEU A 46 5.51 -7.80 -2.36
CA LEU A 46 5.15 -6.75 -3.31
C LEU A 46 6.09 -5.58 -3.16
N ALA A 47 6.48 -4.98 -4.28
CA ALA A 47 7.29 -3.77 -4.32
C ALA A 47 6.86 -2.87 -5.48
N ASN A 48 6.90 -1.56 -5.28
CA ASN A 48 6.75 -0.60 -6.37
C ASN A 48 8.12 -0.09 -6.85
N SER A 49 8.18 0.29 -8.12
CA SER A 49 9.28 1.04 -8.72
C SER A 49 8.78 2.46 -8.99
N ALA A 50 8.91 3.33 -7.99
CA ALA A 50 8.33 4.67 -7.99
C ALA A 50 9.04 5.67 -8.92
N GLN A 51 10.23 5.33 -9.40
CA GLN A 51 11.04 6.21 -10.23
C GLN A 51 10.88 5.90 -11.73
N PRO A 52 10.94 6.92 -12.61
CA PRO A 52 10.86 6.74 -14.06
C PRO A 52 12.19 6.24 -14.67
N VAL A 53 12.92 5.38 -13.97
CA VAL A 53 14.25 4.91 -14.35
C VAL A 53 14.42 3.41 -14.13
N GLY A 54 15.43 2.82 -14.76
CA GLY A 54 15.78 1.41 -14.60
C GLY A 54 15.00 0.47 -15.52
N ALA A 55 15.06 -0.81 -15.22
CA ALA A 55 14.44 -1.86 -16.03
C ALA A 55 12.91 -1.88 -15.97
N PHE A 56 12.35 -1.38 -14.85
CA PHE A 56 10.91 -1.36 -14.58
C PHE A 56 10.49 0.03 -14.07
N PRO A 57 10.52 1.08 -14.94
CA PRO A 57 10.14 2.42 -14.52
C PRO A 57 8.64 2.48 -14.20
N ASN A 58 8.25 3.25 -13.16
CA ASN A 58 6.85 3.50 -12.80
C ASN A 58 6.01 2.20 -12.74
N SER A 59 6.53 1.17 -12.09
CA SER A 59 5.93 -0.17 -12.15
C SER A 59 5.60 -0.71 -10.76
N GLY A 60 4.67 -1.66 -10.72
CA GLY A 60 4.41 -2.51 -9.57
C GLY A 60 4.83 -3.94 -9.87
N ALA A 61 5.47 -4.58 -8.90
CA ALA A 61 5.96 -5.94 -9.01
C ALA A 61 5.63 -6.76 -7.77
N TRP A 62 5.51 -8.07 -7.95
CA TRP A 62 5.55 -9.01 -6.85
C TRP A 62 6.60 -10.08 -7.09
N LEU A 63 7.15 -10.60 -6.01
CA LEU A 63 8.23 -11.58 -6.00
C LEU A 63 7.72 -12.84 -5.33
N LYS A 64 7.65 -13.93 -6.09
CA LYS A 64 7.26 -15.23 -5.55
C LYS A 64 8.33 -15.76 -4.61
N VAL A 65 7.96 -16.01 -3.34
CA VAL A 65 8.88 -16.59 -2.37
C VAL A 65 9.19 -18.04 -2.74
N PRO A 66 10.45 -18.40 -3.07
CA PRO A 66 10.77 -19.74 -3.52
C PRO A 66 10.71 -20.76 -2.37
N LYS A 67 10.40 -22.01 -2.70
CA LYS A 67 10.37 -23.12 -1.71
C LYS A 67 11.66 -23.26 -0.87
N LYS A 68 12.79 -22.83 -1.39
CA LYS A 68 14.12 -22.87 -0.74
C LYS A 68 14.80 -21.50 -0.82
N PRO A 69 14.31 -20.46 -0.12
CA PRO A 69 14.77 -19.07 -0.28
C PRO A 69 16.28 -18.90 0.01
N ARG A 70 16.83 -19.68 0.95
CA ARG A 70 18.28 -19.67 1.28
C ARG A 70 19.19 -20.16 0.13
N LYS A 71 18.64 -20.89 -0.84
CA LYS A 71 19.39 -21.47 -1.98
C LYS A 71 19.14 -20.69 -3.28
N ALA A 72 18.11 -19.86 -3.31
CA ALA A 72 17.77 -19.06 -4.49
C ALA A 72 18.76 -17.90 -4.65
N LYS A 73 19.20 -17.66 -5.91
CA LYS A 73 20.05 -16.50 -6.24
C LYS A 73 19.25 -15.23 -6.44
N SER A 74 18.00 -15.36 -6.90
CA SER A 74 16.99 -14.33 -7.05
C SER A 74 15.62 -14.99 -6.93
N TRP A 75 14.58 -14.19 -6.70
CA TRP A 75 13.20 -14.66 -6.67
C TRP A 75 12.55 -14.43 -8.02
N GLU A 76 11.54 -15.22 -8.35
CA GLU A 76 10.74 -15.03 -9.55
C GLU A 76 9.96 -13.73 -9.42
N ARG A 77 10.11 -12.82 -10.40
CA ARG A 77 9.48 -11.51 -10.43
C ARG A 77 8.38 -11.47 -11.46
N HIS A 78 7.22 -10.98 -11.07
CA HIS A 78 6.08 -10.71 -11.91
C HIS A 78 5.76 -9.21 -11.86
N ILE A 79 5.55 -8.59 -13.03
CA ILE A 79 5.22 -7.18 -13.15
C ILE A 79 3.71 -7.08 -13.37
N PHE A 80 2.95 -6.71 -12.33
CA PHE A 80 1.50 -6.56 -12.42
C PHE A 80 1.10 -5.22 -13.05
N ALA A 81 1.90 -4.15 -12.86
CA ALA A 81 1.71 -2.82 -13.41
C ALA A 81 3.00 -2.38 -14.12
N ARG A 82 3.10 -2.59 -15.44
CA ARG A 82 4.31 -2.27 -16.23
C ARG A 82 4.24 -0.85 -16.78
N ASN A 83 5.09 0.06 -16.30
CA ASN A 83 5.09 1.49 -16.63
C ASN A 83 3.68 2.10 -16.54
N ASP A 84 2.93 1.67 -15.55
CA ASP A 84 1.50 1.95 -15.38
C ASP A 84 1.17 2.62 -14.05
N ALA A 85 2.19 2.99 -13.26
CA ALA A 85 2.09 3.68 -11.99
C ALA A 85 2.96 4.95 -11.94
N PRO A 86 2.78 5.91 -12.92
CA PRO A 86 3.60 7.11 -12.98
C PRO A 86 3.27 8.11 -11.86
N GLY A 87 4.14 9.09 -11.64
CA GLY A 87 3.86 10.20 -10.73
C GLY A 87 4.38 9.98 -9.31
N LEU A 88 5.43 9.19 -9.15
CA LEU A 88 6.07 8.89 -7.86
C LEU A 88 5.14 8.12 -6.93
N SER A 89 4.81 6.88 -7.33
CA SER A 89 4.01 5.96 -6.51
C SER A 89 4.67 5.71 -5.15
N HIS A 90 3.84 5.54 -4.11
CA HIS A 90 4.30 5.38 -2.73
C HIS A 90 3.98 3.99 -2.20
N TYR A 91 3.13 3.89 -1.16
CA TYR A 91 2.85 2.63 -0.49
C TYR A 91 1.77 1.82 -1.21
N LEU A 92 1.74 0.53 -0.89
CA LEU A 92 0.82 -0.43 -1.47
C LEU A 92 -0.22 -0.87 -0.42
N GLY A 93 -1.41 -1.23 -0.92
CA GLY A 93 -2.40 -2.02 -0.19
C GLY A 93 -2.66 -3.33 -0.92
N ILE A 94 -3.10 -4.35 -0.22
CA ILE A 94 -3.45 -5.66 -0.78
C ILE A 94 -4.72 -6.19 -0.13
N GLY A 95 -5.66 -6.70 -0.92
CA GLY A 95 -6.90 -7.33 -0.49
C GLY A 95 -7.80 -7.66 -1.67
N ASP A 96 -8.81 -8.46 -1.45
CA ASP A 96 -9.81 -8.83 -2.47
C ASP A 96 -10.87 -7.72 -2.56
N VAL A 97 -10.69 -6.79 -3.48
CA VAL A 97 -11.53 -5.59 -3.63
C VAL A 97 -12.88 -5.89 -4.27
N ASN A 98 -12.90 -6.81 -5.22
CA ASN A 98 -14.10 -7.14 -6.01
C ASN A 98 -14.83 -8.40 -5.53
N GLY A 99 -14.33 -9.10 -4.51
CA GLY A 99 -14.94 -10.30 -3.94
C GLY A 99 -14.76 -11.56 -4.80
N ASP A 100 -13.74 -11.59 -5.67
CA ASP A 100 -13.51 -12.73 -6.57
C ASP A 100 -12.56 -13.80 -6.02
N GLY A 101 -12.08 -13.60 -4.80
CA GLY A 101 -11.19 -14.51 -4.07
C GLY A 101 -9.71 -14.33 -4.41
N ARG A 102 -9.32 -13.29 -5.16
CA ARG A 102 -7.93 -12.97 -5.50
C ARG A 102 -7.49 -11.66 -4.86
N ALA A 103 -6.21 -11.55 -4.61
CA ALA A 103 -5.65 -10.36 -4.00
C ALA A 103 -5.38 -9.26 -5.05
N ASP A 104 -6.15 -8.18 -4.99
CA ASP A 104 -5.94 -6.96 -5.73
C ASP A 104 -4.92 -6.04 -5.03
N ILE A 105 -4.31 -5.15 -5.77
CA ILE A 105 -3.26 -4.27 -5.25
C ILE A 105 -3.64 -2.81 -5.47
N ALA A 106 -3.54 -1.99 -4.43
CA ALA A 106 -3.78 -0.55 -4.52
C ALA A 106 -2.50 0.25 -4.31
N MET A 107 -2.39 1.43 -4.93
CA MET A 107 -1.28 2.37 -4.75
C MET A 107 -1.76 3.82 -4.82
N GLY A 108 -1.04 4.70 -4.12
CA GLY A 108 -1.11 6.13 -4.30
C GLY A 108 0.13 6.68 -4.99
N ALA A 109 0.01 7.78 -5.76
CA ALA A 109 1.13 8.51 -6.31
C ALA A 109 1.05 9.99 -5.96
N LYS A 110 2.09 10.47 -5.29
CA LYS A 110 2.06 11.80 -4.66
C LYS A 110 2.04 12.97 -5.63
N GLY A 111 2.64 12.82 -6.81
CA GLY A 111 2.83 13.94 -7.73
C GLY A 111 3.69 15.07 -7.17
N GLY A 112 3.25 16.30 -7.40
CA GLY A 112 3.87 17.51 -6.89
C GLY A 112 5.13 17.95 -7.64
N PRO A 113 5.89 18.94 -7.12
CA PRO A 113 7.01 19.56 -7.85
C PRO A 113 8.16 18.61 -8.22
N SER A 114 8.31 17.50 -7.50
CA SER A 114 9.33 16.48 -7.79
C SER A 114 8.89 15.44 -8.83
N ASP A 115 7.63 15.47 -9.27
CA ASP A 115 7.11 14.62 -10.32
C ASP A 115 7.25 15.29 -11.69
N ALA A 116 8.35 15.01 -12.36
CA ALA A 116 8.61 15.55 -13.71
C ALA A 116 7.60 15.08 -14.76
N SER A 117 6.83 14.03 -14.50
CA SER A 117 5.79 13.53 -15.40
C SER A 117 4.51 14.35 -15.35
N GLY A 118 4.23 15.01 -14.24
CA GLY A 118 2.94 15.66 -13.96
C GLY A 118 1.75 14.71 -13.91
N MET A 119 2.00 13.40 -13.80
CA MET A 119 0.97 12.35 -13.89
C MET A 119 0.58 11.79 -12.51
N GLY A 120 1.09 12.34 -11.42
CA GLY A 120 0.77 11.91 -10.06
C GLY A 120 -0.55 12.44 -9.52
N GLU A 121 -0.66 12.47 -8.18
CA GLU A 121 -1.83 12.95 -7.43
C GLU A 121 -3.08 12.09 -7.62
N TRP A 122 -2.88 10.77 -7.57
CA TRP A 122 -3.93 9.79 -7.76
C TRP A 122 -3.85 8.64 -6.76
N PHE A 123 -5.01 7.91 -6.61
CA PHE A 123 -5.10 6.56 -6.11
C PHE A 123 -5.65 5.66 -7.20
N TYR A 124 -5.00 4.51 -7.42
CA TYR A 124 -5.43 3.47 -8.34
C TYR A 124 -5.41 2.12 -7.64
N TRP A 125 -6.18 1.17 -8.15
CA TRP A 125 -6.04 -0.23 -7.80
C TRP A 125 -5.94 -1.09 -9.07
N TRP A 126 -5.32 -2.22 -8.94
CA TRP A 126 -5.11 -3.18 -10.00
C TRP A 126 -5.79 -4.46 -9.63
N GLU A 127 -6.83 -4.83 -10.41
CA GLU A 127 -7.58 -6.07 -10.30
C GLU A 127 -6.72 -7.23 -10.76
N ALA A 128 -6.64 -8.28 -9.93
CA ALA A 128 -5.84 -9.45 -10.19
C ALA A 128 -6.31 -10.21 -11.43
N SER A 129 -5.38 -10.57 -12.30
CA SER A 129 -5.65 -11.42 -13.45
C SER A 129 -6.03 -12.85 -13.00
N ASN A 130 -6.89 -13.52 -13.78
CA ASN A 130 -7.15 -14.98 -13.63
C ASN A 130 -5.88 -15.83 -13.88
N ASP A 131 -4.83 -15.24 -14.41
CA ASP A 131 -3.52 -15.83 -14.64
C ASP A 131 -2.48 -14.90 -14.00
N PRO A 132 -2.06 -15.11 -12.75
CA PRO A 132 -1.24 -14.19 -11.96
C PRO A 132 0.06 -13.69 -12.62
N PRO A 133 0.72 -14.44 -13.53
CA PRO A 133 1.85 -13.93 -14.30
C PRO A 133 1.49 -12.80 -15.26
N LYS A 134 0.22 -12.66 -15.67
CA LYS A 134 -0.21 -11.59 -16.56
C LYS A 134 -0.37 -10.26 -15.83
N PRO A 135 -0.24 -9.13 -16.53
CA PRO A 135 -0.55 -7.82 -15.97
C PRO A 135 -1.98 -7.75 -15.44
N PHE A 136 -2.15 -7.03 -14.34
CA PHE A 136 -3.45 -6.77 -13.72
C PHE A 136 -4.17 -5.65 -14.45
N THR A 137 -5.47 -5.56 -14.29
CA THR A 137 -6.29 -4.50 -14.87
C THR A 137 -6.33 -3.29 -13.95
N ARG A 138 -5.89 -2.13 -14.43
CA ARG A 138 -5.89 -0.89 -13.64
C ARG A 138 -7.26 -0.23 -13.59
N HIS A 139 -7.66 0.17 -12.39
CA HIS A 139 -8.85 0.98 -12.12
C HIS A 139 -8.44 2.28 -11.42
N LYS A 140 -8.97 3.41 -11.91
CA LYS A 140 -8.74 4.72 -11.30
C LYS A 140 -9.81 5.00 -10.26
N LEU A 141 -9.39 5.39 -9.05
CA LEU A 141 -10.30 5.98 -8.07
C LEU A 141 -10.58 7.46 -8.42
N PRO A 142 -11.80 7.97 -8.15
CA PRO A 142 -12.20 9.30 -8.57
C PRO A 142 -11.45 10.41 -7.82
N GLY A 143 -11.35 11.56 -8.45
CA GLY A 143 -10.75 12.77 -7.87
C GLY A 143 -9.29 12.98 -8.22
N LYS A 144 -8.77 14.08 -7.69
CA LYS A 144 -7.37 14.47 -7.72
C LYS A 144 -6.90 14.56 -6.26
N HIS A 145 -5.80 13.90 -5.94
CA HIS A 145 -5.34 13.71 -4.57
C HIS A 145 -3.87 14.16 -4.41
N PRO A 146 -3.62 15.48 -4.31
CA PRO A 146 -2.28 15.99 -4.09
C PRO A 146 -1.62 15.35 -2.87
N GLY A 147 -0.43 14.81 -3.07
CA GLY A 147 0.29 14.15 -2.00
C GLY A 147 -0.17 12.74 -1.63
N ALA A 148 -0.95 12.07 -2.49
CA ALA A 148 -1.40 10.69 -2.30
C ALA A 148 -0.24 9.74 -1.94
N THR A 149 -0.39 8.96 -0.87
CA THR A 149 0.67 8.07 -0.37
C THR A 149 0.19 6.69 -0.04
N CYS A 150 -0.44 6.51 1.11
CA CYS A 150 -0.88 5.21 1.58
C CYS A 150 -2.34 4.97 1.20
N ILE A 151 -2.66 3.73 0.85
CA ILE A 151 -4.02 3.28 0.60
C ILE A 151 -4.12 1.83 1.05
N GLN A 152 -5.14 1.50 1.83
CA GLN A 152 -5.39 0.15 2.32
C GLN A 152 -6.85 -0.22 2.18
N GLN A 153 -7.08 -1.51 1.95
CA GLN A 153 -8.42 -2.09 1.89
C GLN A 153 -8.98 -2.25 3.30
N ALA A 154 -10.23 -1.83 3.48
CA ALA A 154 -10.98 -1.95 4.72
C ALA A 154 -12.48 -2.04 4.39
N GLU A 155 -13.26 -2.66 5.24
CA GLU A 155 -14.70 -2.52 5.22
C GLU A 155 -15.05 -1.37 6.17
N GLY A 156 -15.61 -0.28 5.65
CA GLY A 156 -15.75 0.98 6.40
C GLY A 156 -17.16 1.29 6.90
N ASN A 157 -18.21 0.64 6.37
CA ASN A 157 -19.60 1.05 6.65
C ASN A 157 -20.58 -0.09 6.95
N GLY A 158 -20.10 -1.33 7.09
CA GLY A 158 -20.94 -2.49 7.42
C GLY A 158 -21.77 -3.02 6.25
N ASP A 159 -21.45 -2.64 4.99
CA ASP A 159 -22.21 -3.10 3.82
C ASP A 159 -21.66 -4.39 3.20
N GLY A 160 -20.57 -4.91 3.75
CA GLY A 160 -19.90 -6.14 3.32
C GLY A 160 -19.07 -6.01 2.06
N LYS A 161 -18.82 -4.79 1.56
CA LYS A 161 -17.91 -4.53 0.44
C LYS A 161 -16.60 -3.95 0.95
N VAL A 162 -15.55 -4.21 0.18
CA VAL A 162 -14.25 -3.67 0.50
C VAL A 162 -14.13 -2.25 0.00
N ASP A 163 -13.91 -1.33 0.92
CA ASP A 163 -13.60 0.08 0.70
C ASP A 163 -12.10 0.32 0.68
N PHE A 164 -11.70 1.58 0.47
CA PHE A 164 -10.32 2.00 0.67
C PHE A 164 -10.24 3.15 1.66
N ILE A 165 -9.35 3.03 2.64
CA ILE A 165 -8.91 4.17 3.44
C ILE A 165 -7.54 4.63 2.91
N ALA A 166 -7.35 5.95 2.79
CA ALA A 166 -6.16 6.49 2.16
C ALA A 166 -5.67 7.78 2.83
N THR A 167 -4.35 8.03 2.73
CA THR A 167 -3.71 9.23 3.26
C THR A 167 -3.03 10.05 2.17
N ARG A 168 -3.06 11.37 2.33
CA ARG A 168 -2.32 12.33 1.49
C ARG A 168 -1.06 12.78 2.22
N GLY A 169 -0.09 11.87 2.37
CA GLY A 169 1.08 12.04 3.23
C GLY A 169 2.08 13.11 2.79
N HIS A 170 1.95 13.67 1.58
CA HIS A 170 2.63 14.88 1.12
C HIS A 170 1.64 16.02 0.84
N GLY A 171 0.50 15.99 1.48
CA GLY A 171 -0.60 16.93 1.37
C GLY A 171 -1.43 16.97 2.64
N LEU A 172 -2.75 17.05 2.51
CA LEU A 172 -3.69 17.15 3.63
C LEU A 172 -4.69 16.01 3.62
N GLY A 173 -4.92 15.46 4.79
CA GLY A 173 -6.09 14.67 5.14
C GLY A 173 -5.99 13.17 4.96
N VAL A 174 -6.88 12.52 5.69
CA VAL A 174 -7.23 11.10 5.60
C VAL A 174 -8.63 11.00 5.02
N ILE A 175 -8.80 10.13 4.04
CA ILE A 175 -10.04 9.93 3.29
C ILE A 175 -10.40 8.47 3.18
N TRP A 176 -11.66 8.16 2.84
CA TRP A 176 -12.07 6.83 2.42
C TRP A 176 -12.89 6.88 1.14
N PHE A 177 -12.82 5.81 0.37
CA PHE A 177 -13.56 5.61 -0.88
C PHE A 177 -14.58 4.51 -0.64
N GLU A 178 -15.85 4.87 -0.70
CA GLU A 178 -16.99 3.97 -0.47
C GLU A 178 -17.31 3.14 -1.72
N ALA A 179 -17.19 1.83 -1.62
CA ALA A 179 -17.56 0.91 -2.69
C ALA A 179 -19.09 0.81 -2.83
N PRO A 180 -19.62 0.48 -4.00
CA PRO A 180 -18.94 0.27 -5.28
C PRO A 180 -18.81 1.56 -6.10
N THR A 181 -19.30 2.68 -5.58
CA THR A 181 -19.36 3.96 -6.30
C THR A 181 -18.06 4.73 -6.23
N TRP A 182 -17.19 4.36 -5.30
CA TRP A 182 -15.95 5.05 -4.96
C TRP A 182 -16.16 6.52 -4.56
N LYS A 183 -17.32 6.81 -3.96
CA LYS A 183 -17.58 8.14 -3.40
C LYS A 183 -16.52 8.45 -2.35
N VAL A 184 -15.96 9.66 -2.43
CA VAL A 184 -14.91 10.10 -1.49
C VAL A 184 -15.54 10.75 -0.28
N HIS A 185 -15.09 10.33 0.90
CA HIS A 185 -15.45 10.92 2.19
C HIS A 185 -14.20 11.36 2.93
N ASP A 186 -14.28 12.47 3.63
CA ASP A 186 -13.20 12.92 4.51
C ASP A 186 -13.35 12.26 5.89
N ILE A 187 -12.27 11.60 6.35
CA ILE A 187 -12.14 11.12 7.73
C ILE A 187 -11.59 12.26 8.60
N ASN A 188 -10.51 12.87 8.15
CA ASN A 188 -9.93 14.06 8.76
C ASN A 188 -9.26 14.92 7.69
N PRO A 189 -9.88 16.03 7.25
CA PRO A 189 -9.37 16.84 6.14
C PRO A 189 -8.20 17.74 6.51
N ASP A 190 -7.99 18.04 7.80
CA ASP A 190 -7.05 19.07 8.25
C ASP A 190 -5.69 18.51 8.68
N LEU A 191 -5.54 17.18 8.71
CA LEU A 191 -4.32 16.54 9.17
C LEU A 191 -3.18 16.75 8.16
N GLU A 192 -2.10 17.39 8.58
CA GLU A 192 -0.97 17.72 7.71
C GLU A 192 0.02 16.57 7.61
N PHE A 193 0.30 16.14 6.38
CA PHE A 193 1.27 15.09 6.03
C PHE A 193 1.08 13.76 6.79
N PRO A 194 -0.12 13.14 6.75
CA PRO A 194 -0.36 11.81 7.31
C PRO A 194 0.30 10.75 6.43
N HIS A 195 1.55 10.40 6.70
CA HIS A 195 2.39 9.69 5.72
C HIS A 195 2.18 8.18 5.71
N CYS A 196 1.97 7.56 6.85
CA CYS A 196 1.72 6.11 6.98
C CYS A 196 0.28 5.87 7.39
N LEU A 197 -0.26 4.70 7.04
CA LEU A 197 -1.61 4.28 7.39
C LEU A 197 -1.59 2.82 7.85
N GLN A 198 -2.32 2.52 8.89
CA GLN A 198 -2.71 1.16 9.26
C GLN A 198 -4.22 1.11 9.43
N VAL A 199 -4.81 0.01 9.01
CA VAL A 199 -6.22 -0.31 9.22
C VAL A 199 -6.31 -1.57 10.08
N VAL A 200 -7.06 -1.50 11.17
CA VAL A 200 -7.20 -2.55 12.17
C VAL A 200 -8.35 -2.20 13.11
N ASP A 201 -9.04 -3.19 13.62
CA ASP A 201 -9.97 -3.04 14.76
C ASP A 201 -9.13 -2.73 16.02
N MET A 202 -9.09 -1.46 16.44
CA MET A 202 -8.20 -0.98 17.50
C MET A 202 -8.80 -1.10 18.89
N ASP A 203 -10.11 -1.06 19.02
CA ASP A 203 -10.82 -1.14 20.31
C ASP A 203 -11.58 -2.44 20.51
N GLU A 204 -11.44 -3.37 19.54
CA GLU A 204 -12.01 -4.72 19.57
C GLU A 204 -13.55 -4.71 19.56
N ASP A 205 -14.17 -3.72 18.90
CA ASP A 205 -15.62 -3.62 18.76
C ASP A 205 -16.17 -4.34 17.51
N GLY A 206 -15.28 -4.78 16.61
CA GLY A 206 -15.57 -5.54 15.40
C GLY A 206 -15.55 -4.71 14.13
N ASP A 207 -15.42 -3.40 14.21
CA ASP A 207 -15.35 -2.48 13.09
C ASP A 207 -13.88 -2.12 12.76
N ILE A 208 -13.59 -1.82 11.50
CA ILE A 208 -12.22 -1.50 11.10
C ILE A 208 -11.94 -0.02 11.22
N ASP A 209 -10.97 0.30 12.04
CA ASP A 209 -10.45 1.64 12.30
C ASP A 209 -9.25 1.97 11.41
N ALA A 210 -8.80 3.23 11.53
CA ALA A 210 -7.59 3.69 10.87
C ALA A 210 -6.65 4.40 11.84
N ALA A 211 -5.33 4.24 11.65
CA ALA A 211 -4.33 4.94 12.44
C ALA A 211 -3.23 5.51 11.55
N THR A 212 -2.72 6.70 11.91
CA THR A 212 -1.66 7.37 11.17
C THR A 212 -0.75 8.21 12.07
N CYS A 213 0.47 8.46 11.57
CA CYS A 213 1.35 9.51 12.08
C CYS A 213 1.38 10.65 11.07
N ALA A 214 1.13 11.87 11.53
CA ALA A 214 1.09 13.08 10.73
C ALA A 214 2.22 14.02 11.14
N TYR A 215 3.26 14.04 10.35
CA TYR A 215 4.49 14.73 10.73
C TYR A 215 4.33 16.27 10.68
N GLY A 216 3.52 16.81 9.78
CA GLY A 216 3.22 18.24 9.74
C GLY A 216 2.41 18.72 10.94
N SER A 217 1.43 17.96 11.33
CA SER A 217 0.63 18.20 12.54
C SER A 217 1.32 17.79 13.84
N GLN A 218 2.45 17.09 13.76
CA GLN A 218 3.22 16.56 14.91
C GLN A 218 2.38 15.69 15.85
N ILE A 219 1.52 14.83 15.29
CA ILE A 219 0.65 13.93 16.07
C ILE A 219 0.68 12.50 15.54
N ALA A 220 0.39 11.57 16.45
CA ALA A 220 -0.14 10.26 16.11
C ALA A 220 -1.63 10.23 16.48
N ALA A 221 -2.45 9.75 15.57
CA ALA A 221 -3.88 9.69 15.73
C ALA A 221 -4.46 8.36 15.25
N TRP A 222 -5.58 7.96 15.84
CA TRP A 222 -6.44 6.93 15.30
C TRP A 222 -7.86 7.46 15.11
N PHE A 223 -8.59 6.83 14.23
CA PHE A 223 -9.92 7.21 13.80
C PHE A 223 -10.84 6.02 14.09
N GLU A 224 -11.57 6.11 15.21
CA GLU A 224 -12.58 5.15 15.65
C GLU A 224 -13.75 5.16 14.66
N ASN A 225 -14.02 4.02 14.04
CA ASN A 225 -15.15 3.82 13.14
C ASN A 225 -16.35 3.28 13.95
N ASP A 226 -17.55 3.67 13.61
CA ASP A 226 -18.79 3.17 14.24
C ASP A 226 -19.46 2.06 13.41
N GLY A 227 -18.75 1.48 12.44
CA GLY A 227 -19.26 0.48 11.50
C GLY A 227 -20.30 1.01 10.50
N LYS A 228 -20.47 2.34 10.42
CA LYS A 228 -21.42 3.01 9.50
C LYS A 228 -20.75 4.11 8.68
N GLY A 229 -19.41 4.14 8.67
CA GLY A 229 -18.62 5.14 7.96
C GLY A 229 -18.50 6.48 8.69
N ASN A 230 -18.82 6.56 9.97
CA ASN A 230 -18.53 7.75 10.76
C ASN A 230 -17.28 7.53 11.60
N PHE A 231 -16.29 8.41 11.41
CA PHE A 231 -15.00 8.31 12.08
C PHE A 231 -14.82 9.41 13.12
N LYS A 232 -14.40 9.03 14.31
CA LYS A 232 -14.06 9.94 15.41
C LYS A 232 -12.56 9.97 15.63
N THR A 233 -11.95 11.15 15.58
CA THR A 233 -10.51 11.32 15.77
C THR A 233 -10.11 11.25 17.23
N HIS A 234 -9.14 10.41 17.54
CA HIS A 234 -8.44 10.30 18.81
C HIS A 234 -6.97 10.64 18.64
N ILE A 235 -6.47 11.58 19.43
CA ILE A 235 -5.05 11.93 19.46
C ILE A 235 -4.35 10.99 20.44
N VAL A 236 -3.45 10.16 19.92
CA VAL A 236 -2.65 9.20 20.71
C VAL A 236 -1.43 9.88 21.32
N ALA A 237 -0.75 10.72 20.54
CA ALA A 237 0.43 11.46 20.99
C ALA A 237 0.57 12.80 20.23
N LYS A 238 1.21 13.77 20.87
CA LYS A 238 1.54 15.09 20.32
C LYS A 238 3.04 15.33 20.40
N GLU A 239 3.54 16.24 19.56
CA GLU A 239 4.95 16.67 19.55
C GLU A 239 5.93 15.50 19.30
N GLN A 240 5.59 14.64 18.31
CA GLN A 240 6.35 13.45 17.93
C GLN A 240 7.21 13.71 16.68
#